data_8db47457bee2a4310abfe002a6198bba
#
_entry.id   8db47457bee2a4310abfe002a6198bba
#
_cell.length_a   1.000
_cell.length_b   1.000
_cell.length_c   1.000
_cell.angle_alpha   90.00
_cell.angle_beta   90.00
_cell.angle_gamma   90.00
#
_symmetry.space_group_name_H-M   'P 1'
#
loop_
_entity.id
_entity.type
_entity.pdbx_description
1 polymer ?
#
loop_
_entity_poly.entity_id
_entity_poly.type
_entity_poly.pdbx_seq_one_letter_code
_entity_poly.pdbx_strand_id
1 'polypeptide(L)'
;MSRRAWRVGPAVAAAGLVAGCAGLFGPRNIEVSQAQLQEAVERRFPIERRYLELLDVTVAAPRVTLRPEVNRLATEFQVLVSDRVFSSQHRGTISLNYGLRFDAGDNTVRLTNVRIDRFDVDGAPALLRQQLDRIGVQLAEQTLNERPVYALRPRDVEAIQGRGYQPTDLRVTPSGLTITLLPEAAR
;
A
#
# COMPACT_ATOMS: atom_id res chain seq x y z
N MET A 1 85.72 27.39 -5.17
CA MET A 1 84.88 26.17 -5.24
C MET A 1 83.62 26.35 -4.41
N SER A 2 82.57 26.85 -5.00
CA SER A 2 81.33 27.20 -4.29
C SER A 2 80.20 26.27 -4.75
N ARG A 3 79.67 25.49 -3.85
CA ARG A 3 78.53 24.63 -4.11
C ARG A 3 77.27 25.41 -3.80
N ARG A 4 76.47 25.72 -4.82
CA ARG A 4 75.12 26.26 -4.68
C ARG A 4 74.14 25.08 -4.35
N ALA A 5 73.59 25.11 -3.18
CA ALA A 5 72.49 24.24 -2.80
C ALA A 5 71.15 24.81 -3.27
N TRP A 6 70.48 24.08 -4.13
CA TRP A 6 69.15 24.37 -4.63
C TRP A 6 68.10 23.88 -3.62
N ARG A 7 67.40 24.80 -2.98
CA ARG A 7 66.29 24.46 -2.11
C ARG A 7 65.04 24.26 -2.94
N VAL A 8 64.57 23.03 -3.01
CA VAL A 8 63.26 22.69 -3.55
C VAL A 8 62.24 22.77 -2.37
N GLY A 9 61.36 23.76 -2.43
CA GLY A 9 60.25 23.87 -1.47
C GLY A 9 59.12 22.90 -1.81
N PRO A 10 58.49 22.23 -0.81
CA PRO A 10 57.34 21.41 -1.07
C PRO A 10 56.10 22.27 -1.31
N ALA A 11 55.54 22.16 -2.51
CA ALA A 11 54.21 22.65 -2.82
C ALA A 11 53.17 21.79 -2.08
N VAL A 12 52.61 22.34 -1.03
CA VAL A 12 51.46 21.75 -0.33
C VAL A 12 50.21 21.92 -1.20
N ALA A 13 49.82 20.89 -1.90
CA ALA A 13 48.52 20.81 -2.59
C ALA A 13 47.43 20.69 -1.54
N ALA A 14 46.74 21.80 -1.29
CA ALA A 14 45.48 21.81 -0.55
C ALA A 14 44.40 21.20 -1.44
N ALA A 15 44.27 19.88 -1.46
CA ALA A 15 43.10 19.18 -2.01
C ALA A 15 41.94 19.39 -1.06
N GLY A 16 41.04 20.31 -1.42
CA GLY A 16 39.83 20.64 -0.64
C GLY A 16 38.93 19.43 -0.45
N LEU A 17 38.67 19.13 0.79
CA LEU A 17 37.61 18.23 1.24
C LEU A 17 36.24 18.84 0.93
N VAL A 18 35.70 18.58 -0.26
CA VAL A 18 34.29 18.78 -0.60
C VAL A 18 33.62 17.40 -0.60
N ALA A 19 33.67 16.71 0.54
CA ALA A 19 32.94 15.47 0.74
C ALA A 19 32.14 15.59 2.04
N GLY A 20 30.87 15.94 1.97
CA GLY A 20 30.12 15.81 3.21
C GLY A 20 28.76 16.49 3.36
N CYS A 21 28.07 16.91 2.31
CA CYS A 21 26.68 17.40 2.48
C CYS A 21 25.61 16.57 1.78
N ALA A 22 25.95 15.54 1.05
CA ALA A 22 24.98 14.70 0.34
C ALA A 22 24.17 13.74 1.25
N GLY A 23 24.58 13.55 2.49
CA GLY A 23 23.94 12.60 3.42
C GLY A 23 22.74 13.13 4.20
N LEU A 24 22.54 14.45 4.24
CA LEU A 24 21.47 15.05 5.04
C LEU A 24 20.13 15.16 4.31
N PHE A 25 20.12 15.07 2.97
CA PHE A 25 18.93 15.23 2.13
C PHE A 25 18.70 14.05 1.19
N GLY A 26 19.16 12.86 1.56
CA GLY A 26 18.93 11.63 0.77
C GLY A 26 17.52 11.05 0.94
N PRO A 27 17.12 10.08 0.07
CA PRO A 27 15.88 9.35 0.23
C PRO A 27 15.77 8.72 1.61
N ARG A 28 14.56 8.68 2.17
CA ARG A 28 14.25 8.01 3.44
C ARG A 28 13.20 6.96 3.22
N ASN A 29 13.25 5.89 4.01
CA ASN A 29 12.27 4.83 3.97
C ASN A 29 11.51 4.77 5.29
N ILE A 30 10.20 4.57 5.19
CA ILE A 30 9.33 4.21 6.31
C ILE A 30 8.92 2.75 6.10
N GLU A 31 9.20 1.92 7.09
CA GLU A 31 8.82 0.53 7.10
C GLU A 31 7.52 0.33 7.86
N VAL A 32 6.57 -0.38 7.23
CA VAL A 32 5.30 -0.79 7.84
C VAL A 32 5.27 -2.31 7.85
N SER A 33 5.34 -2.92 9.02
CA SER A 33 5.39 -4.38 9.15
C SER A 33 4.06 -5.04 8.72
N GLN A 34 4.11 -6.32 8.35
CA GLN A 34 2.91 -7.11 8.05
C GLN A 34 1.91 -7.09 9.21
N ALA A 35 2.38 -7.17 10.45
CA ALA A 35 1.52 -7.12 11.63
C ALA A 35 0.79 -5.77 11.75
N GLN A 36 1.47 -4.66 11.49
CA GLN A 36 0.87 -3.33 11.48
C GLN A 36 -0.16 -3.16 10.35
N LEU A 37 0.12 -3.74 9.17
CA LEU A 37 -0.84 -3.76 8.06
C LEU A 37 -2.09 -4.56 8.43
N GLN A 38 -1.91 -5.76 8.96
CA GLN A 38 -3.00 -6.62 9.38
C GLN A 38 -3.87 -5.92 10.44
N GLU A 39 -3.27 -5.36 11.49
CA GLU A 39 -3.96 -4.60 12.52
C GLU A 39 -4.69 -3.37 11.98
N ALA A 40 -4.09 -2.63 11.03
CA ALA A 40 -4.71 -1.46 10.41
C ALA A 40 -5.97 -1.83 9.61
N VAL A 41 -5.95 -3.01 8.97
CA VAL A 41 -7.09 -3.55 8.25
C VAL A 41 -8.15 -4.05 9.23
N GLU A 42 -7.78 -4.87 10.22
CA GLU A 42 -8.69 -5.44 11.21
C GLU A 42 -9.53 -4.41 11.95
N ARG A 43 -8.96 -3.24 12.26
CA ARG A 43 -9.68 -2.14 12.93
C ARG A 43 -10.89 -1.61 12.17
N ARG A 44 -11.04 -1.93 10.88
CA ARG A 44 -12.15 -1.51 10.02
C ARG A 44 -13.21 -2.57 9.86
N PHE A 45 -13.01 -3.75 10.44
CA PHE A 45 -13.90 -4.91 10.34
C PHE A 45 -14.40 -5.34 11.74
N PRO A 46 -15.53 -6.07 11.81
CA PRO A 46 -16.38 -6.50 10.70
C PRO A 46 -17.10 -5.31 10.03
N ILE A 47 -17.40 -5.45 8.75
CA ILE A 47 -18.27 -4.52 8.03
C ILE A 47 -19.63 -5.19 7.89
N GLU A 48 -20.65 -4.55 8.43
CA GLU A 48 -22.03 -4.98 8.30
C GLU A 48 -22.80 -4.01 7.40
N ARG A 49 -23.51 -4.55 6.42
CA ARG A 49 -24.32 -3.78 5.49
C ARG A 49 -25.66 -4.47 5.28
N ARG A 50 -26.69 -3.67 5.23
CA ARG A 50 -28.03 -4.14 4.89
C ARG A 50 -28.40 -3.65 3.49
N TYR A 51 -28.84 -4.57 2.64
CA TYR A 51 -29.27 -4.30 1.30
C TYR A 51 -30.76 -4.57 1.15
N LEU A 52 -31.50 -3.57 0.62
CA LEU A 52 -32.93 -3.64 0.36
C LEU A 52 -33.76 -4.11 1.58
N GLU A 53 -33.25 -3.93 2.80
CA GLU A 53 -33.83 -4.41 4.06
C GLU A 53 -34.06 -5.93 4.15
N LEU A 54 -33.62 -6.69 3.16
CA LEU A 54 -33.83 -8.12 3.00
C LEU A 54 -32.58 -8.95 3.24
N LEU A 55 -31.41 -8.38 2.91
CA LEU A 55 -30.13 -9.07 2.99
C LEU A 55 -29.20 -8.37 3.97
N ASP A 56 -28.78 -9.07 5.01
CA ASP A 56 -27.72 -8.64 5.90
C ASP A 56 -26.41 -9.28 5.43
N VAL A 57 -25.43 -8.44 5.07
CA VAL A 57 -24.10 -8.88 4.62
C VAL A 57 -23.07 -8.49 5.67
N THR A 58 -22.39 -9.48 6.21
CA THR A 58 -21.28 -9.29 7.14
C THR A 58 -19.98 -9.73 6.48
N VAL A 59 -18.99 -8.84 6.45
CA VAL A 59 -17.63 -9.13 5.98
C VAL A 59 -16.73 -9.17 7.19
N ALA A 60 -16.14 -10.34 7.47
CA ALA A 60 -15.19 -10.51 8.56
C ALA A 60 -13.85 -9.86 8.26
N ALA A 61 -13.02 -9.67 9.30
CA ALA A 61 -11.68 -9.14 9.15
C ALA A 61 -10.86 -10.01 8.18
N PRO A 62 -10.28 -9.40 7.12
CA PRO A 62 -9.56 -10.15 6.11
C PRO A 62 -8.15 -10.52 6.57
N ARG A 63 -7.61 -11.56 5.94
CA ARG A 63 -6.21 -11.93 6.05
C ARG A 63 -5.42 -11.27 4.92
N VAL A 64 -4.37 -10.52 5.28
CA VAL A 64 -3.46 -9.88 4.33
C VAL A 64 -2.21 -10.74 4.14
N THR A 65 -1.86 -11.01 2.90
CA THR A 65 -0.65 -11.75 2.49
C THR A 65 0.21 -10.88 1.59
N LEU A 66 1.51 -10.84 1.86
CA LEU A 66 2.49 -10.09 1.06
C LEU A 66 2.91 -10.91 -0.15
N ARG A 67 3.02 -10.26 -1.31
CA ARG A 67 3.56 -10.83 -2.55
C ARG A 67 4.67 -9.94 -3.10
N PRO A 68 5.84 -9.95 -2.48
CA PRO A 68 6.95 -9.05 -2.83
C PRO A 68 7.49 -9.28 -4.24
N GLU A 69 7.44 -10.52 -4.73
CA GLU A 69 7.93 -10.91 -6.07
C GLU A 69 7.22 -10.18 -7.21
N VAL A 70 5.98 -9.76 -7.00
CA VAL A 70 5.15 -9.04 -7.99
C VAL A 70 4.72 -7.65 -7.48
N ASN A 71 5.25 -7.20 -6.34
CA ASN A 71 4.91 -5.94 -5.69
C ASN A 71 3.41 -5.79 -5.43
N ARG A 72 2.75 -6.84 -4.90
CA ARG A 72 1.30 -6.89 -4.66
C ARG A 72 0.97 -7.37 -3.26
N LEU A 73 -0.23 -7.05 -2.83
CA LEU A 73 -0.88 -7.65 -1.67
C LEU A 73 -1.98 -8.58 -2.14
N ALA A 74 -2.17 -9.69 -1.43
CA ALA A 74 -3.34 -10.54 -1.56
C ALA A 74 -4.16 -10.44 -0.27
N THR A 75 -5.49 -10.39 -0.41
CA THR A 75 -6.39 -10.27 0.73
C THR A 75 -7.57 -11.22 0.56
N GLU A 76 -7.83 -12.00 1.59
CA GLU A 76 -8.96 -12.93 1.61
C GLU A 76 -10.00 -12.48 2.63
N PHE A 77 -11.25 -12.37 2.19
CA PHE A 77 -12.41 -11.98 2.98
C PHE A 77 -13.35 -13.17 3.13
N GLN A 78 -13.84 -13.38 4.37
CA GLN A 78 -14.97 -14.24 4.64
C GLN A 78 -16.24 -13.39 4.68
N VAL A 79 -17.25 -13.78 3.91
CA VAL A 79 -18.51 -13.06 3.79
C VAL A 79 -19.64 -13.96 4.26
N LEU A 80 -20.53 -13.42 5.08
CA LEU A 80 -21.78 -14.05 5.49
C LEU A 80 -22.93 -13.22 4.93
N VAL A 81 -23.79 -13.86 4.16
CA VAL A 81 -25.03 -13.27 3.62
C VAL A 81 -26.20 -13.94 4.29
N SER A 82 -27.00 -13.20 5.03
CA SER A 82 -28.21 -13.68 5.69
C SER A 82 -29.44 -13.10 5.00
N ASP A 83 -30.28 -14.00 4.47
CA ASP A 83 -31.56 -13.66 3.89
C ASP A 83 -32.64 -13.70 4.96
N ARG A 84 -33.33 -12.60 5.17
CA ARG A 84 -34.37 -12.48 6.22
C ARG A 84 -35.73 -13.03 5.80
N VAL A 85 -35.97 -13.15 4.49
CA VAL A 85 -37.23 -13.62 3.95
C VAL A 85 -37.31 -15.14 4.08
N PHE A 86 -36.25 -15.84 3.67
CA PHE A 86 -36.20 -17.31 3.71
C PHE A 86 -35.40 -17.84 4.90
N SER A 87 -34.93 -16.95 5.80
CA SER A 87 -34.12 -17.31 6.98
C SER A 87 -32.93 -18.19 6.62
N SER A 88 -32.33 -17.95 5.42
CA SER A 88 -31.19 -18.69 4.93
C SER A 88 -29.89 -17.91 5.15
N GLN A 89 -28.79 -18.66 5.34
CA GLN A 89 -27.46 -18.08 5.47
C GLN A 89 -26.52 -18.72 4.46
N HIS A 90 -25.77 -17.89 3.75
CA HIS A 90 -24.77 -18.31 2.78
C HIS A 90 -23.41 -17.75 3.19
N ARG A 91 -22.40 -18.62 3.19
CA ARG A 91 -21.02 -18.21 3.41
C ARG A 91 -20.33 -18.05 2.07
N GLY A 92 -19.40 -17.12 2.02
CA GLY A 92 -18.61 -16.92 0.82
C GLY A 92 -17.18 -16.53 1.15
N THR A 93 -16.31 -16.75 0.18
CA THR A 93 -14.91 -16.31 0.23
C THR A 93 -14.63 -15.47 -0.99
N ILE A 94 -14.03 -14.29 -0.75
CA ILE A 94 -13.58 -13.38 -1.81
C ILE A 94 -12.08 -13.19 -1.62
N SER A 95 -11.30 -13.51 -2.65
CA SER A 95 -9.86 -13.26 -2.64
C SER A 95 -9.51 -12.22 -3.70
N LEU A 96 -8.79 -11.18 -3.26
CA LEU A 96 -8.31 -10.09 -4.12
C LEU A 96 -6.79 -10.09 -4.15
N ASN A 97 -6.22 -9.66 -5.26
CA ASN A 97 -4.85 -9.21 -5.30
C ASN A 97 -4.75 -7.82 -5.95
N TYR A 98 -3.86 -6.97 -5.44
CA TYR A 98 -3.76 -5.57 -5.85
C TYR A 98 -2.39 -4.98 -5.53
N GLY A 99 -2.01 -3.97 -6.31
CA GLY A 99 -0.91 -3.07 -5.96
C GLY A 99 -1.38 -1.90 -5.11
N LEU A 100 -0.43 -1.14 -4.61
CA LEU A 100 -0.68 0.11 -3.90
C LEU A 100 0.08 1.24 -4.57
N ARG A 101 -0.49 2.44 -4.60
CA ARG A 101 0.21 3.67 -4.92
C ARG A 101 -0.17 4.79 -3.95
N PHE A 102 0.76 5.69 -3.75
CA PHE A 102 0.48 6.94 -3.04
C PHE A 102 -0.02 7.98 -4.03
N ASP A 103 -1.07 8.71 -3.65
CA ASP A 103 -1.60 9.86 -4.38
C ASP A 103 -1.27 11.13 -3.59
N ALA A 104 -0.33 11.92 -4.11
CA ALA A 104 0.10 13.15 -3.46
C ALA A 104 -0.96 14.27 -3.54
N GLY A 105 -1.94 14.16 -4.46
CA GLY A 105 -2.99 15.15 -4.62
C GLY A 105 -3.94 15.25 -3.43
N ASP A 106 -4.20 14.12 -2.79
CA ASP A 106 -5.08 14.03 -1.63
C ASP A 106 -4.46 13.29 -0.42
N ASN A 107 -3.16 12.99 -0.49
CA ASN A 107 -2.39 12.27 0.53
C ASN A 107 -3.01 10.91 0.90
N THR A 108 -3.49 10.17 -0.10
CA THR A 108 -4.09 8.86 0.09
C THR A 108 -3.25 7.73 -0.50
N VAL A 109 -3.41 6.54 0.08
CA VAL A 109 -2.96 5.29 -0.53
C VAL A 109 -4.14 4.67 -1.27
N ARG A 110 -3.95 4.37 -2.55
CA ARG A 110 -4.98 3.82 -3.44
C ARG A 110 -4.64 2.42 -3.89
N LEU A 111 -5.68 1.63 -4.13
CA LEU A 111 -5.56 0.34 -4.79
C LEU A 111 -5.25 0.52 -6.26
N THR A 112 -4.38 -0.32 -6.82
CA THR A 112 -4.09 -0.34 -8.26
C THR A 112 -4.15 -1.74 -8.82
N ASN A 113 -4.58 -1.85 -10.07
CA ASN A 113 -4.63 -3.14 -10.79
C ASN A 113 -5.30 -4.23 -9.97
N VAL A 114 -6.44 -3.91 -9.36
CA VAL A 114 -7.20 -4.87 -8.55
C VAL A 114 -7.64 -6.03 -9.42
N ARG A 115 -7.46 -7.26 -8.91
CA ARG A 115 -7.93 -8.51 -9.51
C ARG A 115 -8.63 -9.34 -8.45
N ILE A 116 -9.72 -9.97 -8.84
CA ILE A 116 -10.42 -10.95 -8.00
C ILE A 116 -9.94 -12.33 -8.42
N ASP A 117 -9.20 -12.99 -7.52
CA ASP A 117 -8.68 -14.35 -7.74
C ASP A 117 -9.71 -15.42 -7.46
N ARG A 118 -10.63 -15.15 -6.50
CA ARG A 118 -11.70 -16.06 -6.11
C ARG A 118 -12.94 -15.27 -5.70
N PHE A 119 -14.07 -15.75 -6.15
CA PHE A 119 -15.37 -15.32 -5.68
C PHE A 119 -16.25 -16.58 -5.54
N ASP A 120 -16.38 -17.08 -4.32
CA ASP A 120 -17.13 -18.30 -4.03
C ASP A 120 -18.22 -18.01 -3.01
N VAL A 121 -19.43 -18.51 -3.26
CA VAL A 121 -20.58 -18.38 -2.37
C VAL A 121 -21.25 -19.75 -2.26
N ASP A 122 -21.23 -20.29 -1.06
CA ASP A 122 -21.81 -21.59 -0.74
C ASP A 122 -23.32 -21.61 -1.03
N GLY A 123 -23.76 -22.67 -1.72
CA GLY A 123 -25.18 -22.87 -2.01
C GLY A 123 -25.76 -21.94 -3.09
N ALA A 124 -24.95 -21.10 -3.73
CA ALA A 124 -25.43 -20.29 -4.83
C ALA A 124 -25.81 -21.16 -6.05
N PRO A 125 -27.00 -20.92 -6.67
CA PRO A 125 -27.38 -21.60 -7.89
C PRO A 125 -26.32 -21.41 -9.01
N ALA A 126 -26.11 -22.45 -9.83
CA ALA A 126 -25.08 -22.44 -10.87
C ALA A 126 -25.20 -21.22 -11.82
N LEU A 127 -26.43 -20.87 -12.21
CA LEU A 127 -26.68 -19.71 -13.07
C LEU A 127 -26.25 -18.37 -12.40
N LEU A 128 -26.58 -18.20 -11.13
CA LEU A 128 -26.18 -17.00 -10.37
C LEU A 128 -24.65 -16.94 -10.23
N ARG A 129 -24.01 -18.06 -9.94
CA ARG A 129 -22.56 -18.17 -9.84
C ARG A 129 -21.88 -17.75 -11.14
N GLN A 130 -22.36 -18.27 -12.28
CA GLN A 130 -21.85 -17.90 -13.59
C GLN A 130 -22.00 -16.39 -13.92
N GLN A 131 -23.12 -15.78 -13.50
CA GLN A 131 -23.33 -14.33 -13.69
C GLN A 131 -22.41 -13.50 -12.78
N LEU A 132 -22.22 -13.91 -11.53
CA LEU A 132 -21.31 -13.26 -10.59
C LEU A 132 -19.86 -13.32 -11.09
N ASP A 133 -19.42 -14.47 -11.61
CA ASP A 133 -18.08 -14.64 -12.17
C ASP A 133 -17.84 -13.76 -13.40
N ARG A 134 -18.84 -13.57 -14.25
CA ARG A 134 -18.68 -12.80 -15.50
C ARG A 134 -18.82 -11.31 -15.33
N ILE A 135 -19.83 -10.85 -14.60
CA ILE A 135 -20.21 -9.44 -14.50
C ILE A 135 -19.78 -8.88 -13.14
N GLY A 136 -20.01 -9.63 -12.07
CA GLY A 136 -19.75 -9.20 -10.70
C GLY A 136 -18.26 -8.96 -10.47
N VAL A 137 -17.40 -9.86 -10.93
CA VAL A 137 -15.93 -9.74 -10.82
C VAL A 137 -15.45 -8.49 -11.55
N GLN A 138 -15.84 -8.31 -12.82
CA GLN A 138 -15.42 -7.15 -13.60
C GLN A 138 -15.87 -5.82 -12.98
N LEU A 139 -17.11 -5.74 -12.53
CA LEU A 139 -17.67 -4.55 -11.90
C LEU A 139 -16.96 -4.23 -10.57
N ALA A 140 -16.67 -5.27 -9.77
CA ALA A 140 -15.97 -5.10 -8.51
C ALA A 140 -14.52 -4.65 -8.73
N GLU A 141 -13.79 -5.23 -9.69
CA GLU A 141 -12.44 -4.79 -10.04
C GLU A 141 -12.43 -3.32 -10.47
N GLN A 142 -13.35 -2.90 -11.33
CA GLN A 142 -13.48 -1.51 -11.78
C GLN A 142 -13.81 -0.56 -10.62
N THR A 143 -14.71 -0.98 -9.72
CA THR A 143 -15.14 -0.16 -8.57
C THR A 143 -14.05 0.00 -7.52
N LEU A 144 -13.23 -1.04 -7.33
CA LEU A 144 -12.16 -1.05 -6.33
C LEU A 144 -10.88 -0.40 -6.86
N ASN A 145 -10.65 -0.43 -8.18
CA ASN A 145 -9.46 0.18 -8.76
C ASN A 145 -9.45 1.68 -8.51
N GLU A 146 -8.28 2.23 -8.15
CA GLU A 146 -8.07 3.63 -7.77
C GLU A 146 -8.83 4.07 -6.50
N ARG A 147 -9.48 3.15 -5.80
CA ARG A 147 -10.18 3.48 -4.56
C ARG A 147 -9.19 3.81 -3.44
N PRO A 148 -9.35 4.92 -2.71
CA PRO A 148 -8.53 5.22 -1.55
C PRO A 148 -8.87 4.25 -0.42
N VAL A 149 -7.83 3.61 0.14
CA VAL A 149 -7.95 2.65 1.25
C VAL A 149 -7.36 3.19 2.54
N TYR A 150 -6.48 4.18 2.43
CA TYR A 150 -5.89 4.84 3.58
C TYR A 150 -5.63 6.32 3.25
N ALA A 151 -6.00 7.21 4.15
CA ALA A 151 -5.63 8.63 4.11
C ALA A 151 -4.59 8.90 5.20
N LEU A 152 -3.49 9.54 4.84
CA LEU A 152 -2.51 9.98 5.82
C LEU A 152 -3.17 11.00 6.76
N ARG A 153 -2.90 10.89 8.04
CA ARG A 153 -3.40 11.86 9.03
C ARG A 153 -2.70 13.21 8.81
N PRO A 154 -3.39 14.33 8.98
CA PRO A 154 -2.81 15.67 8.78
C PRO A 154 -1.46 15.84 9.48
N ARG A 155 -1.34 15.38 10.74
CA ARG A 155 -0.09 15.42 11.51
C ARG A 155 1.06 14.63 10.86
N ASP A 156 0.76 13.51 10.18
CA ASP A 156 1.79 12.69 9.55
C ASP A 156 2.24 13.37 8.24
N VAL A 157 1.30 13.98 7.51
CA VAL A 157 1.59 14.80 6.32
C VAL A 157 2.45 16.01 6.71
N GLU A 158 2.07 16.76 7.74
CA GLU A 158 2.84 17.89 8.24
C GLU A 158 4.25 17.49 8.71
N ALA A 159 4.37 16.33 9.39
CA ALA A 159 5.66 15.81 9.84
C ALA A 159 6.58 15.42 8.68
N ILE A 160 6.04 14.93 7.57
CA ILE A 160 6.80 14.57 6.36
C ILE A 160 7.15 15.82 5.57
N GLN A 161 6.15 16.65 5.24
CA GLN A 161 6.32 17.87 4.43
C GLN A 161 7.10 18.96 5.16
N GLY A 162 6.87 19.15 6.48
CA GLY A 162 7.61 20.10 7.29
C GLY A 162 9.11 19.81 7.41
N ARG A 163 9.52 18.59 7.03
CA ARG A 163 10.94 18.20 6.86
C ARG A 163 11.42 18.25 5.43
N GLY A 164 10.61 18.74 4.51
CA GLY A 164 10.92 18.81 3.09
C GLY A 164 10.92 17.47 2.36
N TYR A 165 10.08 16.53 2.78
CA TYR A 165 9.96 15.22 2.15
C TYR A 165 8.54 15.01 1.60
N GLN A 166 8.45 14.16 0.56
CA GLN A 166 7.17 13.69 0.03
C GLN A 166 7.24 12.18 -0.23
N PRO A 167 6.14 11.44 0.06
CA PRO A 167 6.04 10.03 -0.31
C PRO A 167 5.97 9.89 -1.83
N THR A 168 6.71 8.92 -2.38
CA THR A 168 6.79 8.73 -3.84
C THR A 168 6.50 7.31 -4.28
N ASP A 169 7.01 6.33 -3.56
CA ASP A 169 6.89 4.91 -3.94
C ASP A 169 6.44 4.06 -2.77
N LEU A 170 5.67 3.02 -3.08
CA LEU A 170 5.20 2.00 -2.16
C LEU A 170 5.65 0.63 -2.67
N ARG A 171 6.48 -0.06 -1.89
CA ARG A 171 6.95 -1.40 -2.21
C ARG A 171 6.52 -2.42 -1.19
N VAL A 172 6.03 -3.54 -1.71
CA VAL A 172 5.79 -4.75 -0.90
C VAL A 172 7.12 -5.48 -0.72
N THR A 173 7.48 -5.74 0.54
CA THR A 173 8.67 -6.48 0.94
C THR A 173 8.27 -7.77 1.65
N PRO A 174 9.19 -8.72 1.88
CA PRO A 174 8.88 -9.93 2.66
C PRO A 174 8.41 -9.67 4.10
N SER A 175 8.74 -8.49 4.65
CA SER A 175 8.40 -8.10 6.04
C SER A 175 7.21 -7.15 6.15
N GLY A 176 6.75 -6.56 5.03
CA GLY A 176 5.68 -5.56 5.04
C GLY A 176 5.65 -4.64 3.83
N LEU A 177 5.51 -3.34 4.08
CA LEU A 177 5.59 -2.30 3.07
C LEU A 177 6.75 -1.34 3.37
N THR A 178 7.44 -0.93 2.34
CA THR A 178 8.41 0.18 2.39
C THR A 178 7.83 1.37 1.64
N ILE A 179 7.75 2.50 2.31
CA ILE A 179 7.35 3.79 1.73
C ILE A 179 8.60 4.62 1.54
N THR A 180 8.93 4.94 0.30
CA THR A 180 10.07 5.79 -0.02
C THR A 180 9.66 7.26 0.02
N LEU A 181 10.42 8.06 0.76
CA LEU A 181 10.30 9.51 0.85
C LEU A 181 11.45 10.14 0.08
N LEU A 182 11.16 11.01 -0.85
CA LEU A 182 12.16 11.84 -1.52
C LEU A 182 12.13 13.27 -0.98
N PRO A 183 13.28 13.96 -0.93
CA PRO A 183 13.30 15.38 -0.64
C PRO A 183 12.44 16.13 -1.68
N GLU A 184 11.64 17.07 -1.22
CA GLU A 184 10.96 18.00 -2.12
C GLU A 184 12.03 18.88 -2.80
N ALA A 185 12.01 18.91 -4.14
CA ALA A 185 12.96 19.75 -4.87
C ALA A 185 12.74 21.21 -4.45
N ALA A 186 13.80 21.87 -4.02
CA ALA A 186 13.75 23.31 -3.73
C ALA A 186 13.23 24.05 -4.98
N ARG A 187 12.07 24.68 -4.86
CA ARG A 187 11.50 25.54 -5.91
C ARG A 187 12.21 26.87 -5.97
#